data_0da9a107f6a78df202c6a660fc636c1c
#
_entry.id   0da9a107f6a78df202c6a660fc636c1c
#
_cell.length_a   1.000
_cell.length_b   1.000
_cell.length_c   1.000
_cell.angle_alpha   90.00
_cell.angle_beta   90.00
_cell.angle_gamma   90.00
#
_symmetry.space_group_name_H-M   'P 1'
#
loop_
_entity.id
_entity.type
_entity.pdbx_description
1 polymer ?
#
loop_
_entity_poly.entity_id
_entity_poly.type
_entity_poly.pdbx_seq_one_letter_code
_entity_poly.pdbx_strand_id
1 'polypeptide(L)'
;PFLELVAKFVGGILALSTGLSLGREGPSVQIGSYVGYLVSKWGRVLSGERKQLLSAGAGAGLAAAFAAPLASSLLVIESIERFDAPKTAITTLLAGVVAGGVASWIFPINPYFHIDAIVPGMTFGGQVKLFLLLAAVVSVFGKFFSVTTLQMKRIYPAIKHPEYVKMLYLLF
;
A
#
# COMPACT_ATOMS: atom_id res chain seq x y z
N PRO A 1 -16.56 5.04 -15.29
CA PRO A 1 -15.18 5.14 -14.83
C PRO A 1 -14.97 6.29 -13.85
N PHE A 2 -15.30 7.57 -14.17
CA PHE A 2 -15.13 8.69 -13.22
C PHE A 2 -16.05 8.56 -12.00
N LEU A 3 -17.26 8.09 -12.21
CA LEU A 3 -18.23 7.83 -11.13
C LEU A 3 -17.72 6.78 -10.13
N GLU A 4 -17.02 5.77 -10.62
CA GLU A 4 -16.41 4.72 -9.79
C GLU A 4 -15.28 5.28 -8.90
N LEU A 5 -14.48 6.21 -9.41
CA LEU A 5 -13.45 6.90 -8.62
C LEU A 5 -14.10 7.70 -7.50
N VAL A 6 -15.12 8.51 -7.84
CA VAL A 6 -15.85 9.31 -6.85
C VAL A 6 -16.52 8.42 -5.81
N ALA A 7 -17.19 7.34 -6.24
CA ALA A 7 -17.83 6.39 -5.34
C ALA A 7 -16.83 5.72 -4.39
N LYS A 8 -15.65 5.33 -4.89
CA LYS A 8 -14.59 4.73 -4.06
C LYS A 8 -13.97 5.74 -3.10
N PHE A 9 -13.78 6.98 -3.54
CA PHE A 9 -13.24 8.04 -2.69
C PHE A 9 -14.22 8.39 -1.56
N VAL A 10 -15.48 8.66 -1.90
CA VAL A 10 -16.53 9.00 -0.90
C VAL A 10 -16.81 7.79 -0.01
N GLY A 11 -16.95 6.60 -0.59
CA GLY A 11 -17.15 5.36 0.16
C GLY A 11 -16.01 5.04 1.12
N GLY A 12 -14.76 5.27 0.69
CA GLY A 12 -13.57 5.11 1.54
C GLY A 12 -13.57 6.09 2.72
N ILE A 13 -13.89 7.36 2.47
CA ILE A 13 -14.01 8.37 3.54
C ILE A 13 -15.10 7.98 4.53
N LEU A 14 -16.29 7.62 4.04
CA LEU A 14 -17.41 7.22 4.90
C LEU A 14 -17.06 5.97 5.73
N ALA A 15 -16.46 4.97 5.11
CA ALA A 15 -16.07 3.74 5.78
C ALA A 15 -15.03 4.00 6.89
N LEU A 16 -14.01 4.80 6.62
CA LEU A 16 -13.00 5.16 7.62
C LEU A 16 -13.58 6.04 8.73
N SER A 17 -14.49 6.97 8.39
CA SER A 17 -15.13 7.87 9.36
C SER A 17 -16.08 7.14 10.30
N THR A 18 -16.63 6.00 9.89
CA THR A 18 -17.50 5.17 10.75
C THR A 18 -16.71 4.26 11.69
N GLY A 19 -15.38 4.32 11.66
CA GLY A 19 -14.51 3.53 12.54
C GLY A 19 -14.30 2.09 12.06
N LEU A 20 -14.60 1.79 10.81
CA LEU A 20 -14.27 0.50 10.23
C LEU A 20 -12.75 0.31 10.19
N SER A 21 -12.28 -0.86 10.64
CA SER A 21 -10.85 -1.23 10.62
C SER A 21 -10.39 -1.57 9.19
N LEU A 22 -10.66 -0.66 8.25
CA LEU A 22 -10.20 -0.78 6.88
C LEU A 22 -8.87 -0.06 6.70
N GLY A 23 -7.90 -0.74 6.11
CA GLY A 23 -6.64 -0.11 5.72
C GLY A 23 -6.86 0.93 4.62
N ARG A 24 -6.09 2.01 4.69
CA ARG A 24 -6.10 3.06 3.64
C ARG A 24 -5.33 2.64 2.38
N GLU A 25 -4.64 1.49 2.41
CA GLU A 25 -3.82 1.00 1.32
C GLU A 25 -4.64 0.74 0.05
N GLY A 26 -5.73 0.00 0.20
CA GLY A 26 -6.61 -0.37 -0.91
C GLY A 26 -7.16 0.85 -1.67
N PRO A 27 -7.84 1.78 -0.99
CA PRO A 27 -8.32 3.01 -1.61
C PRO A 27 -7.21 3.84 -2.25
N SER A 28 -6.05 3.98 -1.60
CA SER A 28 -4.92 4.78 -2.12
C SER A 28 -4.36 4.21 -3.42
N VAL A 29 -4.15 2.89 -3.47
CA VAL A 29 -3.70 2.18 -4.67
C VAL A 29 -4.71 2.33 -5.81
N GLN A 30 -6.01 2.17 -5.51
CA GLN A 30 -7.06 2.25 -6.52
C GLN A 30 -7.21 3.67 -7.08
N ILE A 31 -7.21 4.69 -6.23
CA ILE A 31 -7.29 6.10 -6.65
C ILE A 31 -6.07 6.46 -7.49
N GLY A 32 -4.87 6.10 -7.03
CA GLY A 32 -3.63 6.32 -7.78
C GLY A 32 -3.62 5.63 -9.13
N SER A 33 -4.00 4.35 -9.20
CA SER A 33 -4.12 3.62 -10.47
C SER A 33 -5.12 4.28 -11.41
N TYR A 34 -6.22 4.79 -10.88
CA TYR A 34 -7.22 5.47 -11.70
C TYR A 34 -6.69 6.78 -12.28
N VAL A 35 -5.93 7.55 -11.51
CA VAL A 35 -5.23 8.74 -12.03
C VAL A 35 -4.26 8.34 -13.14
N GLY A 36 -3.48 7.27 -12.96
CA GLY A 36 -2.61 6.70 -13.99
C GLY A 36 -3.39 6.30 -15.25
N TYR A 37 -4.57 5.72 -15.09
CA TYR A 37 -5.47 5.44 -16.22
C TYR A 37 -5.93 6.70 -16.95
N LEU A 38 -6.34 7.76 -16.24
CA LEU A 38 -6.74 9.03 -16.84
C LEU A 38 -5.58 9.66 -17.63
N VAL A 39 -4.39 9.68 -17.06
CA VAL A 39 -3.17 10.15 -17.74
C VAL A 39 -2.92 9.37 -19.03
N SER A 40 -3.06 8.03 -18.99
CA SER A 40 -2.90 7.18 -20.17
C SER A 40 -3.93 7.49 -21.27
N LYS A 41 -5.14 7.82 -20.88
CA LYS A 41 -6.22 8.17 -21.80
C LYS A 41 -6.01 9.53 -22.43
N TRP A 42 -5.62 10.53 -21.64
CA TRP A 42 -5.34 11.90 -22.14
C TRP A 42 -4.10 11.94 -23.02
N GLY A 43 -3.05 11.20 -22.64
CA GLY A 43 -1.81 11.08 -23.42
C GLY A 43 -1.94 10.22 -24.67
N ARG A 44 -3.11 9.59 -24.93
CA ARG A 44 -3.33 8.64 -26.04
C ARG A 44 -2.27 7.55 -26.10
N VAL A 45 -1.84 7.10 -24.94
CA VAL A 45 -0.77 6.11 -24.78
C VAL A 45 -1.21 4.75 -25.29
N LEU A 46 -0.31 4.01 -25.90
CA LEU A 46 -0.55 2.67 -26.41
C LEU A 46 -1.00 1.72 -25.30
N SER A 47 -1.80 0.73 -25.62
CA SER A 47 -2.39 -0.20 -24.65
C SER A 47 -1.34 -0.96 -23.81
N GLY A 48 -0.15 -1.23 -24.39
CA GLY A 48 0.96 -1.86 -23.66
C GLY A 48 1.58 -0.97 -22.58
N GLU A 49 1.62 0.35 -22.80
CA GLU A 49 2.18 1.30 -21.84
C GLU A 49 1.15 1.76 -20.80
N ARG A 50 -0.14 1.52 -21.07
CA ARG A 50 -1.22 1.86 -20.12
C ARG A 50 -1.04 1.13 -18.79
N LYS A 51 -0.64 -0.14 -18.82
CA LYS A 51 -0.38 -0.92 -17.62
C LYS A 51 0.71 -0.28 -16.76
N GLN A 52 1.77 0.21 -17.38
CA GLN A 52 2.87 0.91 -16.69
C GLN A 52 2.36 2.15 -15.94
N LEU A 53 1.49 2.95 -16.60
CA LEU A 53 0.93 4.15 -15.96
C LEU A 53 -0.05 3.82 -14.83
N LEU A 54 -0.80 2.71 -14.94
CA LEU A 54 -1.64 2.24 -13.85
C LEU A 54 -0.81 1.84 -12.62
N SER A 55 0.27 1.09 -12.84
CA SER A 55 1.18 0.67 -11.75
C SER A 55 1.94 1.86 -11.17
N ALA A 56 2.39 2.79 -12.01
CA ALA A 56 3.01 4.03 -11.57
C ALA A 56 2.06 4.87 -10.70
N GLY A 57 0.80 5.00 -11.12
CA GLY A 57 -0.25 5.64 -10.34
C GLY A 57 -0.52 4.94 -9.01
N ALA A 58 -0.57 3.60 -9.00
CA ALA A 58 -0.72 2.81 -7.78
C ALA A 58 0.40 3.09 -6.77
N GLY A 59 1.66 3.05 -7.23
CA GLY A 59 2.83 3.35 -6.41
C GLY A 59 2.83 4.80 -5.91
N ALA A 60 2.46 5.75 -6.76
CA ALA A 60 2.34 7.15 -6.40
C ALA A 60 1.27 7.39 -5.33
N GLY A 61 0.08 6.78 -5.47
CA GLY A 61 -1.00 6.89 -4.48
C GLY A 61 -0.61 6.33 -3.12
N LEU A 62 0.08 5.18 -3.11
CA LEU A 62 0.56 4.57 -1.89
C LEU A 62 1.70 5.39 -1.26
N ALA A 63 2.63 5.91 -2.09
CA ALA A 63 3.74 6.75 -1.64
C ALA A 63 3.25 8.05 -0.97
N ALA A 64 2.23 8.69 -1.55
CA ALA A 64 1.60 9.87 -0.97
C ALA A 64 0.91 9.57 0.36
N ALA A 65 0.24 8.40 0.47
CA ALA A 65 -0.51 8.02 1.67
C ALA A 65 0.39 7.68 2.87
N PHE A 66 1.58 7.11 2.62
CA PHE A 66 2.48 6.62 3.67
C PHE A 66 3.74 7.44 3.84
N ALA A 67 4.00 8.43 2.98
CA ALA A 67 5.27 9.18 2.94
C ALA A 67 6.50 8.27 2.80
N ALA A 68 6.33 7.14 2.13
CA ALA A 68 7.35 6.13 1.96
C ALA A 68 7.52 5.77 0.47
N PRO A 69 8.12 6.68 -0.34
CA PRO A 69 8.13 6.53 -1.79
C PRO A 69 8.82 5.26 -2.28
N LEU A 70 9.95 4.89 -1.69
CA LEU A 70 10.68 3.68 -2.08
C LEU A 70 9.92 2.41 -1.70
N ALA A 71 9.48 2.30 -0.43
CA ALA A 71 8.78 1.13 0.06
C ALA A 71 7.46 0.90 -0.67
N SER A 72 6.69 1.97 -0.89
CA SER A 72 5.42 1.91 -1.61
C SER A 72 5.59 1.49 -3.08
N SER A 73 6.60 2.04 -3.75
CA SER A 73 6.89 1.68 -5.14
C SER A 73 7.34 0.23 -5.26
N LEU A 74 8.24 -0.23 -4.37
CA LEU A 74 8.70 -1.62 -4.33
C LEU A 74 7.55 -2.60 -4.06
N LEU A 75 6.65 -2.26 -3.14
CA LEU A 75 5.47 -3.07 -2.85
C LEU A 75 4.59 -3.26 -4.09
N VAL A 76 4.36 -2.20 -4.86
CA VAL A 76 3.56 -2.26 -6.09
C VAL A 76 4.28 -3.06 -7.18
N ILE A 77 5.59 -2.87 -7.34
CA ILE A 77 6.40 -3.63 -8.31
C ILE A 77 6.37 -5.13 -7.97
N GLU A 78 6.53 -5.47 -6.70
CA GLU A 78 6.49 -6.86 -6.24
C GLU A 78 5.10 -7.48 -6.39
N SER A 79 4.07 -6.79 -5.94
CA SER A 79 2.71 -7.34 -5.83
C SER A 79 1.95 -7.36 -7.16
N ILE A 80 2.17 -6.36 -8.01
CA ILE A 80 1.42 -6.18 -9.26
C ILE A 80 2.23 -6.62 -10.46
N GLU A 81 3.48 -6.19 -10.57
CA GLU A 81 4.32 -6.42 -11.75
C GLU A 81 5.24 -7.64 -11.64
N ARG A 82 5.43 -8.18 -10.42
CA ARG A 82 6.29 -9.34 -10.14
C ARG A 82 7.71 -9.21 -10.69
N PHE A 83 8.24 -7.98 -10.75
CA PHE A 83 9.57 -7.64 -11.30
C PHE A 83 9.80 -7.98 -12.78
N ASP A 84 8.76 -8.34 -13.54
CA ASP A 84 8.90 -8.80 -14.93
C ASP A 84 9.13 -7.66 -15.95
N ALA A 85 8.94 -6.39 -15.54
CA ALA A 85 8.99 -5.24 -16.42
C ALA A 85 9.86 -4.09 -15.85
N PRO A 86 11.16 -4.03 -16.18
CA PRO A 86 12.07 -3.01 -15.64
C PRO A 86 11.66 -1.57 -15.96
N LYS A 87 11.05 -1.31 -17.13
CA LYS A 87 10.52 0.02 -17.47
C LYS A 87 9.40 0.44 -16.53
N THR A 88 8.50 -0.48 -16.20
CA THR A 88 7.40 -0.23 -15.25
C THR A 88 7.94 0.03 -13.84
N ALA A 89 8.96 -0.70 -13.42
CA ALA A 89 9.60 -0.50 -12.13
C ALA A 89 10.18 0.90 -11.99
N ILE A 90 10.95 1.37 -12.99
CA ILE A 90 11.55 2.72 -13.00
C ILE A 90 10.45 3.78 -12.98
N THR A 91 9.43 3.64 -13.84
CA THR A 91 8.32 4.60 -13.91
C THR A 91 7.56 4.68 -12.58
N THR A 92 7.31 3.52 -11.94
CA THR A 92 6.64 3.44 -10.63
C THR A 92 7.48 4.08 -9.52
N LEU A 93 8.78 3.84 -9.50
CA LEU A 93 9.70 4.48 -8.54
C LEU A 93 9.72 6.00 -8.71
N LEU A 94 9.87 6.50 -9.94
CA LEU A 94 9.86 7.94 -10.21
C LEU A 94 8.53 8.58 -9.79
N ALA A 95 7.41 7.97 -10.16
CA ALA A 95 6.09 8.45 -9.78
C ALA A 95 5.89 8.46 -8.26
N GLY A 96 6.37 7.44 -7.57
CA GLY A 96 6.34 7.35 -6.11
C GLY A 96 7.17 8.42 -5.41
N VAL A 97 8.39 8.68 -5.91
CA VAL A 97 9.27 9.73 -5.37
C VAL A 97 8.64 11.11 -5.56
N VAL A 98 8.12 11.41 -6.74
CA VAL A 98 7.47 12.70 -7.03
C VAL A 98 6.21 12.86 -6.16
N ALA A 99 5.35 11.84 -6.10
CA ALA A 99 4.12 11.91 -5.32
C ALA A 99 4.37 12.03 -3.82
N GLY A 100 5.34 11.27 -3.28
CA GLY A 100 5.76 11.37 -1.89
C GLY A 100 6.36 12.74 -1.56
N GLY A 101 7.18 13.29 -2.46
CA GLY A 101 7.75 14.63 -2.32
C GLY A 101 6.68 15.72 -2.31
N VAL A 102 5.74 15.68 -3.25
CA VAL A 102 4.63 16.64 -3.32
C VAL A 102 3.72 16.50 -2.08
N ALA A 103 3.41 15.28 -1.67
CA ALA A 103 2.59 15.05 -0.48
C ALA A 103 3.25 15.60 0.78
N SER A 104 4.57 15.39 0.95
CA SER A 104 5.34 15.91 2.08
C SER A 104 5.44 17.44 2.09
N TRP A 105 5.42 18.05 0.91
CA TRP A 105 5.43 19.51 0.77
C TRP A 105 4.09 20.15 1.13
N ILE A 106 2.98 19.52 0.72
CA ILE A 106 1.61 20.03 0.99
C ILE A 106 1.17 19.72 2.42
N PHE A 107 1.47 18.52 2.88
CA PHE A 107 1.13 18.05 4.22
C PHE A 107 2.42 17.78 5.00
N PRO A 108 2.84 18.67 5.91
CA PRO A 108 3.98 18.39 6.76
C PRO A 108 3.71 17.11 7.56
N ILE A 109 4.51 16.08 7.25
CA ILE A 109 4.34 14.77 7.85
C ILE A 109 5.03 14.80 9.20
N ASN A 110 4.25 14.92 10.26
CA ASN A 110 4.73 14.59 11.59
C ASN A 110 4.82 13.05 11.67
N PRO A 111 5.98 12.49 12.01
CA PRO A 111 6.08 11.04 12.19
C PRO A 111 5.07 10.61 13.25
N TYR A 112 4.33 9.52 12.96
CA TYR A 112 3.34 8.97 13.89
C TYR A 112 3.96 8.52 15.21
N PHE A 113 5.25 8.20 15.18
CA PHE A 113 6.02 7.81 16.36
C PHE A 113 7.18 8.79 16.53
N HIS A 114 7.12 9.61 17.56
CA HIS A 114 8.27 10.36 18.02
C HIS A 114 9.13 9.42 18.88
N ILE A 115 10.21 8.94 18.31
CA ILE A 115 11.18 8.13 19.03
C ILE A 115 12.30 9.07 19.48
N ASP A 116 12.16 9.64 20.67
CA ASP A 116 13.20 10.45 21.29
C ASP A 116 14.35 9.60 21.86
N ALA A 117 14.23 8.28 21.74
CA ALA A 117 15.24 7.35 22.22
C ALA A 117 16.37 7.18 21.20
N ILE A 118 17.25 8.15 21.14
CA ILE A 118 18.64 7.86 20.80
C ILE A 118 19.17 7.02 21.95
N VAL A 119 19.41 5.73 21.74
CA VAL A 119 20.09 4.90 22.75
C VAL A 119 21.55 5.32 22.73
N PRO A 120 22.00 6.17 23.70
CA PRO A 120 23.34 6.67 23.66
C PRO A 120 24.32 5.52 23.98
N GLY A 121 25.32 5.34 23.13
CA GLY A 121 26.44 4.43 23.43
C GLY A 121 26.34 3.02 22.84
N MET A 122 25.37 2.75 21.97
CA MET A 122 25.34 1.46 21.27
C MET A 122 26.42 1.40 20.19
N THR A 123 27.34 0.45 20.33
CA THR A 123 28.33 0.15 19.29
C THR A 123 27.64 -0.38 18.04
N PHE A 124 28.23 -0.17 16.87
CA PHE A 124 27.70 -0.69 15.59
C PHE A 124 27.36 -2.19 15.66
N GLY A 125 28.21 -3.00 16.30
CA GLY A 125 27.96 -4.42 16.51
C GLY A 125 26.72 -4.71 17.40
N GLY A 126 26.44 -3.86 18.38
CA GLY A 126 25.23 -3.94 19.21
C GLY A 126 23.96 -3.65 18.39
N GLN A 127 24.00 -2.63 17.55
CA GLN A 127 22.89 -2.30 16.64
C GLN A 127 22.59 -3.45 15.70
N VAL A 128 23.60 -4.04 15.05
CA VAL A 128 23.42 -5.19 14.15
C VAL A 128 22.81 -6.38 14.87
N LYS A 129 23.26 -6.71 16.10
CA LYS A 129 22.64 -7.79 16.89
C LYS A 129 21.18 -7.52 17.20
N LEU A 130 20.83 -6.29 17.54
CA LEU A 130 19.45 -5.90 17.82
C LEU A 130 18.57 -6.01 16.57
N PHE A 131 19.07 -5.57 15.41
CA PHE A 131 18.38 -5.72 14.14
C PHE A 131 18.14 -7.17 13.77
N LEU A 132 19.14 -8.04 13.94
CA LEU A 132 18.99 -9.47 13.67
C LEU A 132 17.97 -10.14 14.59
N LEU A 133 18.00 -9.79 15.88
CA LEU A 133 17.02 -10.27 16.85
C LEU A 133 15.60 -9.81 16.47
N LEU A 134 15.44 -8.52 16.16
CA LEU A 134 14.16 -7.96 15.71
C LEU A 134 13.67 -8.64 14.45
N ALA A 135 14.54 -8.82 13.45
CA ALA A 135 14.20 -9.51 12.21
C ALA A 135 13.73 -10.95 12.45
N ALA A 136 14.40 -11.69 13.34
CA ALA A 136 14.00 -13.04 13.71
C ALA A 136 12.61 -13.07 14.35
N VAL A 137 12.37 -12.19 15.33
CA VAL A 137 11.07 -12.08 16.02
C VAL A 137 9.96 -11.71 15.04
N VAL A 138 10.17 -10.66 14.23
CA VAL A 138 9.18 -10.20 13.24
C VAL A 138 8.90 -11.29 12.18
N SER A 139 9.91 -12.05 11.78
CA SER A 139 9.72 -13.16 10.83
C SER A 139 8.84 -14.26 11.38
N VAL A 140 8.97 -14.62 12.66
CA VAL A 140 8.10 -15.62 13.31
C VAL A 140 6.66 -15.11 13.37
N PHE A 141 6.46 -13.88 13.82
CA PHE A 141 5.12 -13.27 13.88
C PHE A 141 4.50 -13.09 12.49
N GLY A 142 5.29 -12.67 11.49
CA GLY A 142 4.85 -12.53 10.11
C GLY A 142 4.40 -13.85 9.52
N LYS A 143 5.16 -14.95 9.75
CA LYS A 143 4.77 -16.28 9.33
C LYS A 143 3.48 -16.73 10.01
N PHE A 144 3.36 -16.55 11.32
CA PHE A 144 2.15 -16.87 12.08
C PHE A 144 0.93 -16.13 11.52
N PHE A 145 1.04 -14.81 11.33
CA PHE A 145 -0.01 -13.98 10.74
C PHE A 145 -0.40 -14.46 9.33
N SER A 146 0.58 -14.72 8.47
CA SER A 146 0.36 -15.21 7.10
C SER A 146 -0.39 -16.55 7.09
N VAL A 147 0.04 -17.52 7.90
CA VAL A 147 -0.60 -18.83 7.99
C VAL A 147 -2.03 -18.70 8.49
N THR A 148 -2.25 -17.91 9.54
CA THR A 148 -3.59 -17.69 10.12
C THR A 148 -4.51 -17.05 9.08
N THR A 149 -4.06 -16.01 8.38
CA THR A 149 -4.84 -15.34 7.34
C THR A 149 -5.19 -16.28 6.19
N LEU A 150 -4.24 -17.12 5.75
CA LEU A 150 -4.50 -18.10 4.70
C LEU A 150 -5.50 -19.19 5.15
N GLN A 151 -5.42 -19.62 6.40
CA GLN A 151 -6.39 -20.57 6.96
C GLN A 151 -7.78 -19.97 7.04
N MET A 152 -7.90 -18.72 7.51
CA MET A 152 -9.17 -18.00 7.51
C MET A 152 -9.78 -17.89 6.11
N LYS A 153 -8.97 -17.56 5.10
CA LYS A 153 -9.43 -17.54 3.69
C LYS A 153 -9.92 -18.89 3.18
N ARG A 154 -9.42 -20.00 3.70
CA ARG A 154 -9.89 -21.36 3.34
C ARG A 154 -11.22 -21.73 4.03
N ILE A 155 -11.40 -21.28 5.27
CA ILE A 155 -12.60 -21.55 6.07
C ILE A 155 -13.78 -20.69 5.58
N TYR A 156 -13.49 -19.46 5.14
CA TYR A 156 -14.50 -18.49 4.70
C TYR A 156 -15.49 -19.01 3.64
N PRO A 157 -15.09 -19.67 2.54
CA PRO A 157 -16.01 -20.20 1.53
C PRO A 157 -16.85 -21.38 2.03
N ALA A 158 -16.37 -22.08 3.08
CA ALA A 158 -17.08 -23.24 3.66
C ALA A 158 -18.25 -22.82 4.57
N ILE A 159 -18.28 -21.55 4.99
CA ILE A 159 -19.34 -21.02 5.84
C ILE A 159 -20.52 -20.62 4.94
N LYS A 160 -21.55 -21.46 4.86
CA LYS A 160 -22.85 -21.17 4.23
C LYS A 160 -23.64 -20.17 5.08
N HIS A 161 -23.23 -18.91 5.08
CA HIS A 161 -24.00 -17.86 5.74
C HIS A 161 -24.59 -16.87 4.74
N PRO A 162 -25.73 -16.21 5.09
CA PRO A 162 -26.32 -15.17 4.25
C PRO A 162 -25.34 -14.00 4.02
N GLU A 163 -25.55 -13.27 2.93
CA GLU A 163 -24.64 -12.23 2.43
C GLU A 163 -24.22 -11.17 3.48
N TYR A 164 -25.08 -10.85 4.44
CA TYR A 164 -24.75 -9.90 5.50
C TYR A 164 -23.65 -10.42 6.45
N VAL A 165 -23.56 -11.73 6.68
CA VAL A 165 -22.49 -12.32 7.50
C VAL A 165 -21.17 -12.29 6.73
N LYS A 166 -21.21 -12.50 5.41
CA LYS A 166 -20.03 -12.33 4.55
C LYS A 166 -19.54 -10.87 4.57
N MET A 167 -20.45 -9.88 4.57
CA MET A 167 -20.09 -8.49 4.73
C MET A 167 -19.45 -8.21 6.09
N LEU A 168 -19.94 -8.81 7.17
CA LEU A 168 -19.36 -8.64 8.50
C LEU A 168 -17.91 -9.15 8.58
N TYR A 169 -17.62 -10.29 7.94
CA TYR A 169 -16.26 -10.83 7.84
C TYR A 169 -15.29 -10.00 6.99
N LEU A 170 -15.81 -9.18 6.07
CA LEU A 170 -15.00 -8.23 5.31
C LEU A 170 -14.66 -6.96 6.10
N LEU A 171 -15.30 -6.78 7.28
CA LEU A 171 -15.11 -5.63 8.16
C LEU A 171 -14.04 -5.87 9.24
N PHE A 172 -13.60 -7.11 9.42
CA PHE A 172 -12.51 -7.54 10.31
C PHE A 172 -11.35 -8.13 9.49
#